data_eafc84660b1088490dac06ce4e93887f
#
_entry.id   eafc84660b1088490dac06ce4e93887f
#
_cell.length_a   1.000
_cell.length_b   1.000
_cell.length_c   1.000
_cell.angle_alpha   90.00
_cell.angle_beta   90.00
_cell.angle_gamma   90.00
#
_symmetry.space_group_name_H-M   'P 1'
#
loop_
_entity.id
_entity.type
_entity.pdbx_description
1 polymer ?
#
loop_
_entity_poly.entity_id
_entity_poly.type
_entity_poly.pdbx_seq_one_letter_code
_entity_poly.pdbx_strand_id
1 'polypeptide(L)'
;MNIIGNITSGIIAAVVSAIVSYWIFKRQQFNDTITKERLNFIKDWRECAACFCGLLALKNESFKVDEFEGHKLEYYYYKLLLMCNSTKPESYVDIEVVKQLNLLYQAKGKVRNEQLEKFVALMQANLAIEWKGTNLESRKGQLSEKEKENLRMNVYKDYLNDVTNY
;
A
#
# COMPACT_ATOMS: atom_id res chain seq x y z
N MET A 1 38.93 -48.42 6.68
CA MET A 1 38.10 -47.44 5.94
C MET A 1 36.72 -47.38 6.60
N ASN A 2 36.38 -46.28 7.29
CA ASN A 2 35.18 -46.21 8.15
C ASN A 2 33.91 -46.01 7.33
N ILE A 3 33.28 -47.10 6.90
CA ILE A 3 32.01 -47.12 6.17
C ILE A 3 30.88 -46.45 7.00
N ILE A 4 30.88 -46.66 8.31
CA ILE A 4 29.90 -46.06 9.26
C ILE A 4 30.00 -44.53 9.28
N GLY A 5 31.22 -43.96 9.24
CA GLY A 5 31.44 -42.51 9.23
C GLY A 5 30.92 -41.84 7.95
N ASN A 6 31.00 -42.53 6.82
CA ASN A 6 30.53 -42.01 5.53
C ASN A 6 28.99 -42.04 5.41
N ILE A 7 28.34 -43.05 6.01
CA ILE A 7 26.86 -43.15 6.04
C ILE A 7 26.25 -42.05 6.94
N THR A 8 26.83 -41.85 8.10
CA THR A 8 26.33 -40.82 9.03
C THR A 8 26.51 -39.39 8.48
N SER A 9 27.64 -39.11 7.81
CA SER A 9 27.84 -37.79 7.19
C SER A 9 26.88 -37.55 6.00
N GLY A 10 26.56 -38.59 5.23
CA GLY A 10 25.57 -38.50 4.16
C GLY A 10 24.15 -38.21 4.65
N ILE A 11 23.74 -38.84 5.77
CA ILE A 11 22.42 -38.61 6.38
C ILE A 11 22.33 -37.17 6.93
N ILE A 12 23.36 -36.70 7.62
CA ILE A 12 23.40 -35.31 8.14
C ILE A 12 23.33 -34.32 7.00
N ALA A 13 24.10 -34.49 5.95
CA ALA A 13 24.08 -33.61 4.76
C ALA A 13 22.68 -33.60 4.10
N ALA A 14 22.02 -34.75 3.97
CA ALA A 14 20.66 -34.83 3.43
C ALA A 14 19.63 -34.08 4.27
N VAL A 15 19.68 -34.22 5.61
CA VAL A 15 18.79 -33.52 6.54
C VAL A 15 19.01 -32.00 6.46
N VAL A 16 20.26 -31.54 6.48
CA VAL A 16 20.59 -30.12 6.37
C VAL A 16 20.10 -29.55 5.03
N SER A 17 20.34 -30.27 3.92
CA SER A 17 19.87 -29.87 2.60
C SER A 17 18.34 -29.78 2.51
N ALA A 18 17.63 -30.73 3.13
CA ALA A 18 16.16 -30.71 3.19
C ALA A 18 15.63 -29.49 3.99
N ILE A 19 16.24 -29.17 5.12
CA ILE A 19 15.89 -27.99 5.92
C ILE A 19 16.13 -26.69 5.14
N VAL A 20 17.29 -26.55 4.51
CA VAL A 20 17.63 -25.37 3.71
C VAL A 20 16.68 -25.22 2.52
N SER A 21 16.40 -26.32 1.81
CA SER A 21 15.46 -26.33 0.68
C SER A 21 14.05 -25.96 1.12
N TYR A 22 13.57 -26.46 2.26
CA TYR A 22 12.28 -26.09 2.81
C TYR A 22 12.21 -24.58 3.16
N TRP A 23 13.26 -24.00 3.74
CA TRP A 23 13.34 -22.57 4.04
C TRP A 23 13.33 -21.71 2.79
N ILE A 24 14.09 -22.09 1.78
CA ILE A 24 14.14 -21.41 0.47
C ILE A 24 12.76 -21.46 -0.18
N PHE A 25 12.14 -22.65 -0.22
CA PHE A 25 10.82 -22.84 -0.83
C PHE A 25 9.73 -22.00 -0.12
N LYS A 26 9.69 -22.03 1.21
CA LYS A 26 8.75 -21.22 2.00
C LYS A 26 8.92 -19.71 1.74
N ARG A 27 10.16 -19.26 1.64
CA ARG A 27 10.47 -17.86 1.33
C ARG A 27 10.08 -17.47 -0.11
N GLN A 28 10.32 -18.33 -1.06
CA GLN A 28 9.92 -18.12 -2.45
C GLN A 28 8.39 -18.07 -2.58
N GLN A 29 7.68 -19.00 -1.96
CA GLN A 29 6.22 -19.04 -1.98
C GLN A 29 5.62 -17.75 -1.37
N PHE A 30 6.18 -17.26 -0.26
CA PHE A 30 5.77 -15.99 0.34
C PHE A 30 5.99 -14.81 -0.63
N ASN A 31 7.18 -14.73 -1.23
CA ASN A 31 7.52 -13.66 -2.18
C ASN A 31 6.65 -13.71 -3.44
N ASP A 32 6.41 -14.90 -3.98
CA ASP A 32 5.68 -15.04 -5.24
C ASP A 32 4.19 -14.77 -5.10
N THR A 33 3.58 -15.10 -3.97
CA THR A 33 2.14 -14.93 -3.78
C THR A 33 1.84 -13.58 -3.16
N ILE A 34 2.33 -13.33 -1.95
CA ILE A 34 1.95 -12.14 -1.17
C ILE A 34 2.53 -10.86 -1.75
N THR A 35 3.78 -10.90 -2.21
CA THR A 35 4.43 -9.71 -2.77
C THR A 35 3.79 -9.30 -4.10
N LYS A 36 3.45 -10.25 -4.98
CA LYS A 36 2.76 -9.95 -6.25
C LYS A 36 1.37 -9.36 -6.01
N GLU A 37 0.59 -9.95 -5.11
CA GLU A 37 -0.74 -9.44 -4.79
C GLU A 37 -0.69 -8.01 -4.22
N ARG A 38 0.27 -7.73 -3.34
CA ARG A 38 0.48 -6.38 -2.81
C ARG A 38 0.91 -5.37 -3.86
N LEU A 39 1.80 -5.77 -4.77
CA LEU A 39 2.22 -4.90 -5.87
C LEU A 39 1.05 -4.58 -6.81
N ASN A 40 0.19 -5.55 -7.11
CA ASN A 40 -1.02 -5.33 -7.87
C ASN A 40 -1.98 -4.39 -7.12
N PHE A 41 -2.17 -4.60 -5.81
CA PHE A 41 -2.98 -3.72 -4.98
C PHE A 41 -2.45 -2.26 -4.99
N ILE A 42 -1.13 -2.05 -4.85
CA ILE A 42 -0.50 -0.73 -4.92
C ILE A 42 -0.74 -0.07 -6.29
N LYS A 43 -0.63 -0.86 -7.38
CA LYS A 43 -0.90 -0.39 -8.74
C LYS A 43 -2.36 0.03 -8.89
N ASP A 44 -3.29 -0.83 -8.51
CA ASP A 44 -4.73 -0.57 -8.61
C ASP A 44 -5.14 0.65 -7.77
N TRP A 45 -4.56 0.78 -6.60
CA TRP A 45 -4.82 1.92 -5.73
C TRP A 45 -4.35 3.23 -6.33
N ARG A 46 -3.11 3.25 -6.90
CA ARG A 46 -2.55 4.40 -7.61
C ARG A 46 -3.42 4.80 -8.80
N GLU A 47 -3.83 3.83 -9.61
CA GLU A 47 -4.68 4.05 -10.77
C GLU A 47 -6.05 4.60 -10.36
N CYS A 48 -6.65 4.02 -9.34
CA CYS A 48 -7.93 4.48 -8.79
C CYS A 48 -7.85 5.93 -8.29
N ALA A 49 -6.81 6.28 -7.54
CA ALA A 49 -6.59 7.65 -7.06
C ALA A 49 -6.37 8.64 -8.22
N ALA A 50 -5.59 8.26 -9.24
CA ALA A 50 -5.37 9.09 -10.42
C ALA A 50 -6.67 9.35 -11.19
N CYS A 51 -7.50 8.30 -11.40
CA CYS A 51 -8.80 8.45 -12.05
C CYS A 51 -9.75 9.34 -11.24
N PHE A 52 -9.80 9.18 -9.91
CA PHE A 52 -10.62 10.04 -9.05
C PHE A 52 -10.19 11.50 -9.13
N CYS A 53 -8.89 11.79 -9.04
CA CYS A 53 -8.36 13.14 -9.18
C CYS A 53 -8.63 13.74 -10.57
N GLY A 54 -8.47 12.95 -11.64
CA GLY A 54 -8.77 13.38 -13.00
C GLY A 54 -10.23 13.77 -13.20
N LEU A 55 -11.17 12.97 -12.66
CA LEU A 55 -12.60 13.29 -12.69
C LEU A 55 -12.95 14.54 -11.88
N LEU A 56 -12.28 14.77 -10.74
CA LEU A 56 -12.45 16.02 -9.99
C LEU A 56 -11.92 17.24 -10.74
N ALA A 57 -10.79 17.11 -11.45
CA ALA A 57 -10.25 18.16 -12.29
C ALA A 57 -11.23 18.50 -13.42
N LEU A 58 -11.77 17.51 -14.12
CA LEU A 58 -12.80 17.70 -15.14
C LEU A 58 -14.06 18.37 -14.56
N LYS A 59 -14.51 17.98 -13.37
CA LYS A 59 -15.63 18.63 -12.67
C LYS A 59 -15.34 20.11 -12.38
N ASN A 60 -14.09 20.47 -12.14
CA ASN A 60 -13.69 21.84 -11.91
C ASN A 60 -13.73 22.70 -13.19
N GLU A 61 -13.46 22.10 -14.34
CA GLU A 61 -13.44 22.80 -15.65
C GLU A 61 -14.82 22.90 -16.28
N SER A 62 -15.64 21.86 -16.15
CA SER A 62 -16.98 21.80 -16.73
C SER A 62 -18.04 22.05 -15.67
N PHE A 63 -18.85 23.10 -15.87
CA PHE A 63 -20.03 23.39 -15.01
C PHE A 63 -21.14 22.33 -15.08
N LYS A 64 -21.05 21.39 -16.03
CA LYS A 64 -22.00 20.27 -16.18
C LYS A 64 -21.17 18.98 -16.26
N VAL A 65 -21.05 18.29 -15.14
CA VAL A 65 -20.62 16.88 -15.14
C VAL A 65 -21.74 16.09 -15.78
N ASP A 66 -21.45 15.38 -16.87
CA ASP A 66 -22.35 14.43 -17.46
C ASP A 66 -22.73 13.37 -16.42
N GLU A 67 -23.96 12.86 -16.45
CA GLU A 67 -24.44 11.83 -15.51
C GLU A 67 -23.52 10.60 -15.49
N PHE A 68 -22.95 10.26 -16.63
CA PHE A 68 -21.98 9.17 -16.78
C PHE A 68 -20.66 9.44 -16.03
N GLU A 69 -20.15 10.66 -16.05
CA GLU A 69 -18.95 11.05 -15.29
C GLU A 69 -19.22 11.10 -13.78
N GLY A 70 -20.44 11.48 -13.41
CA GLY A 70 -20.91 11.44 -12.02
C GLY A 70 -20.86 10.03 -11.44
N HIS A 71 -21.38 9.04 -12.15
CA HIS A 71 -21.32 7.63 -11.74
C HIS A 71 -19.89 7.08 -11.68
N LYS A 72 -19.01 7.50 -12.59
CA LYS A 72 -17.59 7.13 -12.52
C LYS A 72 -16.89 7.73 -11.29
N LEU A 73 -17.15 8.99 -10.97
CA LEU A 73 -16.60 9.63 -9.79
C LEU A 73 -17.03 8.91 -8.51
N GLU A 74 -18.31 8.56 -8.42
CA GLU A 74 -18.88 7.80 -7.31
C GLU A 74 -18.24 6.41 -7.19
N TYR A 75 -18.07 5.70 -8.30
CA TYR A 75 -17.40 4.40 -8.35
C TYR A 75 -15.97 4.47 -7.78
N TYR A 76 -15.15 5.44 -8.23
CA TYR A 76 -13.79 5.58 -7.73
C TYR A 76 -13.74 6.04 -6.28
N TYR A 77 -14.69 6.88 -5.84
CA TYR A 77 -14.84 7.24 -4.44
C TYR A 77 -15.04 6.02 -3.54
N TYR A 78 -16.03 5.18 -3.83
CA TYR A 78 -16.27 3.98 -3.04
C TYR A 78 -15.15 2.96 -3.16
N LYS A 79 -14.54 2.82 -4.32
CA LYS A 79 -13.40 1.93 -4.51
C LYS A 79 -12.22 2.36 -3.62
N LEU A 80 -11.87 3.64 -3.59
CA LEU A 80 -10.83 4.16 -2.70
C LEU A 80 -11.19 3.98 -1.22
N LEU A 81 -12.44 4.23 -0.86
CA LEU A 81 -12.92 4.05 0.51
C LEU A 81 -12.76 2.60 0.99
N LEU A 82 -13.08 1.62 0.13
CA LEU A 82 -12.93 0.19 0.43
C LEU A 82 -11.46 -0.27 0.47
N MET A 83 -10.56 0.45 -0.19
CA MET A 83 -9.11 0.17 -0.16
C MET A 83 -8.43 0.69 1.11
N CYS A 84 -9.06 1.62 1.84
CA CYS A 84 -8.53 2.18 3.08
C CYS A 84 -9.01 1.39 4.29
N ASN A 85 -8.10 1.10 5.23
CA ASN A 85 -8.43 0.45 6.50
C ASN A 85 -8.58 1.48 7.62
N SER A 86 -9.64 2.28 7.56
CA SER A 86 -9.89 3.37 8.53
C SER A 86 -10.53 2.92 9.85
N THR A 87 -10.73 1.61 10.05
CA THR A 87 -11.41 1.09 11.24
C THR A 87 -10.49 0.91 12.45
N LYS A 88 -9.18 0.91 12.23
CA LYS A 88 -8.18 0.69 13.28
C LYS A 88 -7.50 2.00 13.65
N PRO A 89 -7.33 2.31 14.95
CA PRO A 89 -6.66 3.54 15.40
C PRO A 89 -5.23 3.70 14.88
N GLU A 90 -4.51 2.60 14.73
CA GLU A 90 -3.15 2.57 14.18
C GLU A 90 -3.07 2.89 12.68
N SER A 91 -4.22 2.90 11.99
CA SER A 91 -4.32 3.26 10.57
C SER A 91 -4.58 4.75 10.35
N TYR A 92 -3.93 5.61 11.12
CA TYR A 92 -4.17 7.06 11.10
C TYR A 92 -3.95 7.70 9.72
N VAL A 93 -3.06 7.16 8.88
CA VAL A 93 -2.87 7.64 7.50
C VAL A 93 -4.11 7.34 6.65
N ASP A 94 -4.67 6.14 6.76
CA ASP A 94 -5.90 5.76 6.07
C ASP A 94 -7.08 6.64 6.54
N ILE A 95 -7.13 6.94 7.85
CA ILE A 95 -8.17 7.82 8.42
C ILE A 95 -8.07 9.22 7.79
N GLU A 96 -6.87 9.78 7.66
CA GLU A 96 -6.68 11.09 7.02
C GLU A 96 -6.98 11.05 5.51
N VAL A 97 -6.61 9.98 4.81
CA VAL A 97 -7.00 9.77 3.40
C VAL A 97 -8.51 9.76 3.26
N VAL A 98 -9.22 9.00 4.09
CA VAL A 98 -10.70 8.93 4.07
C VAL A 98 -11.34 10.29 4.37
N LYS A 99 -10.81 11.05 5.33
CA LYS A 99 -11.29 12.41 5.60
C LYS A 99 -11.15 13.33 4.38
N GLN A 100 -9.98 13.36 3.75
CA GLN A 100 -9.75 14.18 2.55
C GLN A 100 -10.60 13.71 1.38
N LEU A 101 -10.71 12.39 1.18
CA LEU A 101 -11.57 11.79 0.16
C LEU A 101 -13.03 12.23 0.31
N ASN A 102 -13.57 12.21 1.53
CA ASN A 102 -14.93 12.66 1.84
C ASN A 102 -15.11 14.16 1.56
N LEU A 103 -14.15 15.00 1.98
CA LEU A 103 -14.19 16.43 1.72
C LEU A 103 -14.22 16.76 0.23
N LEU A 104 -13.38 16.06 -0.56
CA LEU A 104 -13.29 16.23 -2.01
C LEU A 104 -14.58 15.77 -2.72
N TYR A 105 -15.12 14.62 -2.34
CA TYR A 105 -16.32 14.06 -2.94
C TYR A 105 -17.58 14.90 -2.63
N GLN A 106 -17.72 15.37 -1.39
CA GLN A 106 -18.86 16.16 -0.94
C GLN A 106 -18.83 17.63 -1.38
N ALA A 107 -17.72 18.09 -1.96
CA ALA A 107 -17.58 19.47 -2.42
C ALA A 107 -18.67 19.81 -3.46
N LYS A 108 -19.57 20.77 -3.12
CA LYS A 108 -20.68 21.20 -3.98
C LYS A 108 -20.26 22.13 -5.12
N GLY A 109 -19.00 22.59 -5.13
CA GLY A 109 -18.46 23.52 -6.10
C GLY A 109 -17.09 23.05 -6.62
N LYS A 110 -16.31 24.01 -7.13
CA LYS A 110 -14.93 23.75 -7.51
C LYS A 110 -14.11 23.28 -6.31
N VAL A 111 -13.43 22.16 -6.47
CA VAL A 111 -12.42 21.70 -5.51
C VAL A 111 -11.20 22.60 -5.64
N ARG A 112 -10.69 23.13 -4.51
CA ARG A 112 -9.47 23.95 -4.53
C ARG A 112 -8.27 23.06 -4.83
N ASN A 113 -7.35 23.55 -5.66
CA ASN A 113 -6.13 22.82 -6.00
C ASN A 113 -5.34 22.38 -4.77
N GLU A 114 -5.23 23.25 -3.77
CA GLU A 114 -4.59 22.91 -2.48
C GLU A 114 -5.18 21.68 -1.80
N GLN A 115 -6.50 21.49 -1.84
CA GLN A 115 -7.15 20.30 -1.27
C GLN A 115 -6.85 19.05 -2.06
N LEU A 116 -6.77 19.18 -3.38
CA LEU A 116 -6.40 18.08 -4.27
C LEU A 116 -4.94 17.68 -4.09
N GLU A 117 -4.04 18.67 -4.01
CA GLU A 117 -2.61 18.46 -3.76
C GLU A 117 -2.38 17.77 -2.40
N LYS A 118 -3.09 18.22 -1.37
CA LYS A 118 -3.04 17.57 -0.05
C LYS A 118 -3.49 16.11 -0.10
N PHE A 119 -4.58 15.83 -0.83
CA PHE A 119 -5.04 14.45 -1.01
C PHE A 119 -4.01 13.60 -1.77
N VAL A 120 -3.43 14.12 -2.86
CA VAL A 120 -2.39 13.44 -3.64
C VAL A 120 -1.18 13.14 -2.78
N ALA A 121 -0.72 14.10 -1.97
CA ALA A 121 0.43 13.92 -1.08
C ALA A 121 0.15 12.85 0.01
N LEU A 122 -1.07 12.83 0.59
CA LEU A 122 -1.49 11.76 1.51
C LEU A 122 -1.51 10.38 0.84
N MET A 123 -2.02 10.31 -0.39
CA MET A 123 -2.01 9.06 -1.17
C MET A 123 -0.58 8.59 -1.46
N GLN A 124 0.32 9.50 -1.80
CA GLN A 124 1.74 9.17 -2.00
C GLN A 124 2.39 8.64 -0.73
N ALA A 125 2.12 9.25 0.43
CA ALA A 125 2.61 8.79 1.72
C ALA A 125 2.10 7.37 2.02
N ASN A 126 0.81 7.12 1.81
CA ASN A 126 0.21 5.80 2.06
C ASN A 126 0.78 4.72 1.11
N LEU A 127 0.88 5.03 -0.17
CA LEU A 127 1.54 4.15 -1.15
C LEU A 127 3.01 3.89 -0.82
N ALA A 128 3.74 4.88 -0.28
CA ALA A 128 5.12 4.71 0.16
C ALA A 128 5.24 3.77 1.37
N ILE A 129 4.28 3.81 2.30
CA ILE A 129 4.19 2.87 3.43
C ILE A 129 4.03 1.43 2.91
N GLU A 130 3.06 1.21 2.04
CA GLU A 130 2.80 -0.11 1.47
C GLU A 130 3.99 -0.63 0.66
N TRP A 131 4.60 0.22 -0.17
CA TRP A 131 5.78 -0.14 -0.95
C TRP A 131 6.99 -0.49 -0.06
N LYS A 132 7.32 0.35 0.92
CA LYS A 132 8.43 0.12 1.86
C LYS A 132 8.16 -1.13 2.70
N GLY A 133 6.92 -1.35 3.15
CA GLY A 133 6.49 -2.54 3.88
C GLY A 133 6.68 -3.81 3.05
N THR A 134 6.20 -3.81 1.81
CA THR A 134 6.34 -4.94 0.88
C THR A 134 7.82 -5.27 0.61
N ASN A 135 8.67 -4.27 0.39
CA ASN A 135 10.11 -4.46 0.18
C ASN A 135 10.81 -5.04 1.43
N LEU A 136 10.46 -4.58 2.62
CA LEU A 136 11.03 -5.09 3.86
C LEU A 136 10.60 -6.54 4.11
N GLU A 137 9.32 -6.84 3.91
CA GLU A 137 8.78 -8.19 4.09
C GLU A 137 9.33 -9.18 3.06
N SER A 138 9.57 -8.76 1.82
CA SER A 138 10.22 -9.62 0.81
C SER A 138 11.65 -10.03 1.17
N ARG A 139 12.36 -9.18 1.94
CA ARG A 139 13.74 -9.44 2.37
C ARG A 139 13.83 -10.19 3.70
N LYS A 140 13.00 -9.79 4.69
CA LYS A 140 13.09 -10.26 6.07
C LYS A 140 12.03 -11.31 6.43
N GLY A 141 10.97 -11.46 5.64
CA GLY A 141 9.75 -12.16 5.98
C GLY A 141 8.74 -11.20 6.63
N GLN A 142 7.68 -11.76 7.19
CA GLN A 142 6.59 -10.97 7.78
C GLN A 142 7.10 -10.02 8.87
N LEU A 143 6.77 -8.72 8.73
CA LEU A 143 7.09 -7.71 9.72
C LEU A 143 6.19 -7.86 10.96
N SER A 144 6.76 -7.62 12.13
CA SER A 144 6.01 -7.47 13.37
C SER A 144 5.13 -6.21 13.34
N GLU A 145 4.05 -6.16 14.12
CA GLU A 145 3.17 -4.99 14.19
C GLU A 145 3.94 -3.72 14.63
N LYS A 146 4.91 -3.85 15.53
CA LYS A 146 5.79 -2.74 15.95
C LYS A 146 6.65 -2.19 14.80
N GLU A 147 7.18 -3.05 13.93
CA GLU A 147 7.96 -2.62 12.75
C GLU A 147 7.06 -1.92 11.73
N LYS A 148 5.84 -2.42 11.53
CA LYS A 148 4.83 -1.78 10.65
C LYS A 148 4.44 -0.41 11.19
N GLU A 149 4.20 -0.28 12.49
CA GLU A 149 3.85 0.98 13.13
C GLU A 149 4.99 2.00 13.02
N ASN A 150 6.23 1.60 13.30
CA ASN A 150 7.40 2.45 13.13
C ASN A 150 7.56 2.93 11.67
N LEU A 151 7.33 2.05 10.71
CA LEU A 151 7.37 2.41 9.29
C LEU A 151 6.32 3.46 8.95
N ARG A 152 5.07 3.27 9.40
CA ARG A 152 3.98 4.23 9.20
C ARG A 152 4.31 5.59 9.81
N MET A 153 4.77 5.60 11.06
CA MET A 153 5.15 6.82 11.77
C MET A 153 6.26 7.62 11.06
N ASN A 154 7.29 6.93 10.59
CA ASN A 154 8.40 7.60 9.91
C ASN A 154 7.96 8.23 8.59
N VAL A 155 7.24 7.48 7.75
CA VAL A 155 6.75 8.00 6.46
C VAL A 155 5.75 9.14 6.66
N TYR A 156 4.89 9.05 7.68
CA TYR A 156 3.92 10.11 7.95
C TYR A 156 4.57 11.38 8.48
N LYS A 157 5.63 11.28 9.29
CA LYS A 157 6.43 12.44 9.71
C LYS A 157 7.11 13.13 8.54
N ASP A 158 7.69 12.35 7.61
CA ASP A 158 8.28 12.89 6.39
C ASP A 158 7.21 13.68 5.59
N TYR A 159 6.04 13.08 5.41
CA TYR A 159 4.90 13.73 4.76
C TYR A 159 4.49 15.04 5.44
N LEU A 160 4.35 15.06 6.78
CA LEU A 160 3.98 16.28 7.51
C LEU A 160 5.01 17.40 7.33
N ASN A 161 6.30 17.06 7.33
CA ASN A 161 7.37 18.03 7.11
C ASN A 161 7.33 18.62 5.70
N ASP A 162 7.01 17.81 4.70
CA ASP A 162 6.88 18.27 3.31
C ASP A 162 5.67 19.19 3.13
N VAL A 163 4.52 18.86 3.73
CA VAL A 163 3.28 19.66 3.62
C VAL A 163 3.32 20.97 4.42
N THR A 164 4.11 21.03 5.52
CA THR A 164 4.23 22.26 6.32
C THR A 164 5.22 23.26 5.75
N ASN A 165 6.04 22.86 4.75
CA ASN A 165 7.01 23.72 4.10
C ASN A 165 6.47 24.39 2.80
N TYR A 166 5.20 24.19 2.45
CA TYR A 166 4.45 24.89 1.39
C TYR A 166 3.45 25.86 2.02
#